data_eae8cf4ec02d60b3b6f754916e949385
#
_entry.id   eae8cf4ec02d60b3b6f754916e949385
#
_cell.length_a   1.000
_cell.length_b   1.000
_cell.length_c   1.000
_cell.angle_alpha   90.00
_cell.angle_beta   90.00
_cell.angle_gamma   90.00
#
_symmetry.space_group_name_H-M   'P 1'
#
loop_
_entity.id
_entity.type
_entity.pdbx_description
1 polymer ?
#
loop_
_entity_poly.entity_id
_entity_poly.type
_entity_poly.pdbx_seq_one_letter_code
_entity_poly.pdbx_strand_id
1 'polypeptide(L)'
;KLEEYGGVFLADVVGLGKTYISAMLAQHLDGRNLIICPPILKDYWENTFQDFRVSAKVESLGKLDDIIEIVKKREYKNVFIDEAHRFRNESTQTYEKLKQVCWGKRVILVSATPQNNTPYDILSLIKLFQKGKNSTLPNLKNLESYFSSLQKRLEGIDRLTNFNEYISIIKENSKNIRRDVLKYLIVRRTRTDIKEYFTADLIKKGLKFPDIEPPRKLYYQFDKKTDS
;
A
#
# COMPACT_ATOMS: atom_id res chain seq x y z
N LYS A 1 11.47 7.44 -8.64
CA LYS A 1 10.99 6.12 -8.18
C LYS A 1 9.91 5.56 -9.10
N LEU A 2 8.81 6.30 -9.37
CA LEU A 2 7.69 5.80 -10.18
C LEU A 2 8.14 5.45 -11.61
N GLU A 3 8.89 6.34 -12.27
CA GLU A 3 9.46 6.10 -13.61
C GLU A 3 10.54 5.02 -13.60
N GLU A 4 11.31 4.92 -12.54
CA GLU A 4 12.44 3.99 -12.42
C GLU A 4 11.99 2.56 -12.12
N TYR A 5 10.96 2.41 -11.27
CA TYR A 5 10.52 1.10 -10.78
C TYR A 5 9.14 0.69 -11.30
N GLY A 6 8.47 1.53 -12.10
CA GLY A 6 7.13 1.25 -12.62
C GLY A 6 6.00 1.33 -11.59
N GLY A 7 6.32 1.50 -10.32
CA GLY A 7 5.32 1.62 -9.26
C GLY A 7 5.89 2.07 -7.92
N VAL A 8 4.99 2.55 -7.06
CA VAL A 8 5.32 3.02 -5.71
C VAL A 8 4.20 2.73 -4.72
N PHE A 9 4.58 2.63 -3.44
CA PHE A 9 3.64 2.65 -2.32
C PHE A 9 3.53 4.07 -1.78
N LEU A 10 2.35 4.62 -1.76
CA LEU A 10 2.01 5.83 -1.02
C LEU A 10 1.47 5.41 0.34
N ALA A 11 2.35 5.39 1.34
CA ALA A 11 2.12 4.77 2.64
C ALA A 11 2.07 5.78 3.79
N ASP A 12 1.50 6.94 3.56
CA ASP A 12 1.30 7.94 4.59
C ASP A 12 0.34 7.45 5.69
N VAL A 13 0.55 7.93 6.90
CA VAL A 13 -0.33 7.63 8.03
C VAL A 13 -1.77 8.02 7.70
N VAL A 14 -2.73 7.31 8.28
CA VAL A 14 -4.17 7.62 8.13
C VAL A 14 -4.44 9.08 8.50
N GLY A 15 -5.25 9.76 7.70
CA GLY A 15 -5.60 11.17 7.90
C GLY A 15 -4.60 12.19 7.36
N LEU A 16 -3.52 11.78 6.71
CA LEU A 16 -2.54 12.70 6.07
C LEU A 16 -2.88 13.02 4.60
N GLY A 17 -4.12 12.78 4.17
CA GLY A 17 -4.60 13.22 2.86
C GLY A 17 -4.00 12.46 1.68
N LYS A 18 -3.88 11.13 1.76
CA LYS A 18 -3.37 10.31 0.65
C LYS A 18 -4.09 10.56 -0.68
N THR A 19 -5.40 10.77 -0.66
CA THR A 19 -6.21 11.06 -1.84
C THR A 19 -5.80 12.38 -2.48
N TYR A 20 -5.60 13.44 -1.67
CA TYR A 20 -5.11 14.74 -2.14
C TYR A 20 -3.72 14.64 -2.77
N ILE A 21 -2.82 13.90 -2.13
CA ILE A 21 -1.47 13.67 -2.65
C ILE A 21 -1.52 12.89 -3.96
N SER A 22 -2.42 11.91 -4.06
CA SER A 22 -2.62 11.15 -5.30
C SER A 22 -3.12 12.07 -6.43
N ALA A 23 -4.04 12.99 -6.14
CA ALA A 23 -4.51 13.98 -7.10
C ALA A 23 -3.40 14.93 -7.53
N MET A 24 -2.61 15.46 -6.58
CA MET A 24 -1.44 16.29 -6.88
C MET A 24 -0.41 15.54 -7.72
N LEU A 25 -0.11 14.29 -7.39
CA LEU A 25 0.80 13.46 -8.20
C LEU A 25 0.26 13.29 -9.62
N ALA A 26 -1.03 13.00 -9.76
CA ALA A 26 -1.67 12.79 -11.05
C ALA A 26 -1.65 14.05 -11.96
N GLN A 27 -1.59 15.26 -11.39
CA GLN A 27 -1.38 16.50 -12.15
C GLN A 27 -0.03 16.54 -12.87
N HIS A 28 0.99 15.88 -12.30
CA HIS A 28 2.35 15.85 -12.86
C HIS A 28 2.65 14.63 -13.72
N LEU A 29 1.73 13.67 -13.79
CA LEU A 29 1.89 12.48 -14.61
C LEU A 29 1.24 12.66 -15.99
N ASP A 30 1.95 12.26 -17.03
CA ASP A 30 1.38 12.18 -18.37
C ASP A 30 0.45 10.97 -18.51
N GLY A 31 -0.50 11.08 -19.45
CA GLY A 31 -1.45 10.02 -19.76
C GLY A 31 -2.70 10.00 -18.87
N ARG A 32 -3.59 9.06 -19.16
CA ARG A 32 -4.85 8.92 -18.41
C ARG A 32 -4.66 8.23 -17.08
N ASN A 33 -5.45 8.66 -16.10
CA ASN A 33 -5.47 8.11 -14.76
C ASN A 33 -6.67 7.19 -14.56
N LEU A 34 -6.44 6.00 -14.05
CA LEU A 34 -7.44 5.05 -13.57
C LEU A 34 -7.29 4.91 -12.04
N ILE A 35 -8.39 5.07 -11.33
CA ILE A 35 -8.42 4.90 -9.87
C ILE A 35 -9.31 3.71 -9.55
N ILE A 36 -8.80 2.81 -8.74
CA ILE A 36 -9.51 1.64 -8.24
C ILE A 36 -9.59 1.77 -6.74
N CYS A 37 -10.82 1.89 -6.21
CA CYS A 37 -11.03 2.17 -4.78
C CYS A 37 -12.20 1.34 -4.21
N PRO A 38 -12.36 1.27 -2.88
CA PRO A 38 -13.56 0.73 -2.26
C PRO A 38 -14.82 1.47 -2.75
N PRO A 39 -15.98 0.79 -2.91
CA PRO A 39 -17.20 1.39 -3.43
C PRO A 39 -17.62 2.66 -2.68
N ILE A 40 -17.52 2.64 -1.35
CA ILE A 40 -17.90 3.74 -0.47
C ILE A 40 -17.04 5.01 -0.65
N LEU A 41 -15.84 4.88 -1.21
CA LEU A 41 -14.91 5.99 -1.43
C LEU A 41 -14.94 6.53 -2.86
N LYS A 42 -15.77 5.96 -3.74
CA LYS A 42 -15.79 6.34 -5.15
C LYS A 42 -16.07 7.82 -5.36
N ASP A 43 -17.15 8.33 -4.81
CA ASP A 43 -17.55 9.74 -4.93
C ASP A 43 -16.49 10.66 -4.32
N TYR A 44 -15.88 10.26 -3.21
CA TYR A 44 -14.81 11.03 -2.57
C TYR A 44 -13.58 11.15 -3.49
N TRP A 45 -13.18 10.07 -4.16
CA TRP A 45 -12.09 10.09 -5.13
C TRP A 45 -12.44 10.94 -6.36
N GLU A 46 -13.66 10.79 -6.91
CA GLU A 46 -14.13 11.57 -8.06
C GLU A 46 -14.12 13.07 -7.74
N ASN A 47 -14.73 13.48 -6.63
CA ASN A 47 -14.78 14.87 -6.19
C ASN A 47 -13.37 15.44 -5.94
N THR A 48 -12.51 14.71 -5.23
CA THR A 48 -11.15 15.18 -4.98
C THR A 48 -10.37 15.42 -6.27
N PHE A 49 -10.43 14.49 -7.24
CA PHE A 49 -9.73 14.67 -8.50
C PHE A 49 -10.33 15.80 -9.34
N GLN A 50 -11.64 16.01 -9.26
CA GLN A 50 -12.31 17.16 -9.91
C GLN A 50 -11.86 18.49 -9.28
N ASP A 51 -11.76 18.59 -7.95
CA ASP A 51 -11.28 19.77 -7.23
C ASP A 51 -9.86 20.15 -7.66
N PHE A 52 -9.02 19.15 -7.92
CA PHE A 52 -7.67 19.34 -8.45
C PHE A 52 -7.63 19.50 -9.97
N ARG A 53 -8.78 19.51 -10.67
CA ARG A 53 -8.88 19.59 -12.14
C ARG A 53 -8.11 18.50 -12.87
N VAL A 54 -8.06 17.30 -12.29
CA VAL A 54 -7.40 16.14 -12.87
C VAL A 54 -8.43 15.18 -13.44
N SER A 55 -8.31 14.88 -14.73
CA SER A 55 -9.17 13.87 -15.36
C SER A 55 -8.75 12.47 -14.92
N ALA A 56 -9.68 11.72 -14.36
CA ALA A 56 -9.49 10.34 -13.99
C ALA A 56 -10.77 9.52 -14.19
N LYS A 57 -10.62 8.25 -14.45
CA LYS A 57 -11.70 7.28 -14.37
C LYS A 57 -11.63 6.60 -13.01
N VAL A 58 -12.68 6.73 -12.22
CA VAL A 58 -12.77 6.09 -10.90
C VAL A 58 -13.71 4.90 -10.99
N GLU A 59 -13.25 3.75 -10.55
CA GLU A 59 -14.02 2.52 -10.54
C GLU A 59 -13.87 1.77 -9.20
N SER A 60 -14.90 0.99 -8.89
CA SER A 60 -14.95 0.19 -7.68
C SER A 60 -14.14 -1.10 -7.84
N LEU A 61 -13.48 -1.52 -6.76
CA LEU A 61 -12.80 -2.82 -6.64
C LEU A 61 -13.67 -4.02 -7.01
N GLY A 62 -14.98 -3.93 -6.82
CA GLY A 62 -15.92 -4.99 -7.17
C GLY A 62 -16.22 -5.12 -8.67
N LYS A 63 -15.72 -4.19 -9.50
CA LYS A 63 -16.00 -4.12 -10.95
C LYS A 63 -14.77 -4.39 -11.82
N LEU A 64 -13.89 -5.29 -11.40
CA LEU A 64 -12.63 -5.55 -12.12
C LEU A 64 -12.85 -6.08 -13.56
N ASP A 65 -13.93 -6.80 -13.82
CA ASP A 65 -14.25 -7.24 -15.18
C ASP A 65 -14.59 -6.07 -16.08
N ASP A 66 -15.38 -5.11 -15.61
CA ASP A 66 -15.69 -3.87 -16.34
C ASP A 66 -14.43 -3.04 -16.56
N ILE A 67 -13.54 -3.00 -15.54
CA ILE A 67 -12.26 -2.27 -15.61
C ILE A 67 -11.36 -2.88 -16.71
N ILE A 68 -11.29 -4.20 -16.82
CA ILE A 68 -10.53 -4.88 -17.86
C ILE A 68 -11.03 -4.44 -19.24
N GLU A 69 -12.35 -4.38 -19.45
CA GLU A 69 -12.91 -3.92 -20.72
C GLU A 69 -12.65 -2.43 -20.98
N ILE A 70 -12.64 -1.60 -19.93
CA ILE A 70 -12.30 -0.19 -20.03
C ILE A 70 -10.84 0.00 -20.48
N VAL A 71 -9.89 -0.73 -19.89
CA VAL A 71 -8.46 -0.60 -20.22
C VAL A 71 -8.09 -1.22 -21.56
N LYS A 72 -8.91 -2.14 -22.10
CA LYS A 72 -8.78 -2.63 -23.49
C LYS A 72 -9.20 -1.59 -24.53
N LYS A 73 -10.24 -0.81 -24.21
CA LYS A 73 -10.81 0.19 -25.13
C LYS A 73 -10.06 1.52 -25.13
N ARG A 74 -9.41 1.86 -24.02
CA ARG A 74 -8.69 3.13 -23.84
C ARG A 74 -7.38 2.90 -23.10
N GLU A 75 -6.32 3.53 -23.58
CA GLU A 75 -5.02 3.49 -22.92
C GLU A 75 -5.05 4.32 -21.63
N TYR A 76 -4.67 3.68 -20.53
CA TYR A 76 -4.39 4.30 -19.25
C TYR A 76 -2.91 4.08 -18.92
N LYS A 77 -2.22 5.14 -18.55
CA LYS A 77 -0.80 5.04 -18.19
C LYS A 77 -0.59 4.91 -16.68
N ASN A 78 -1.52 5.45 -15.89
CA ASN A 78 -1.39 5.50 -14.43
C ASN A 78 -2.56 4.77 -13.77
N VAL A 79 -2.26 3.88 -12.83
CA VAL A 79 -3.26 3.14 -12.04
C VAL A 79 -3.02 3.41 -10.56
N PHE A 80 -3.98 4.03 -9.92
CA PHE A 80 -4.01 4.25 -8.47
C PHE A 80 -4.91 3.18 -7.84
N ILE A 81 -4.41 2.49 -6.83
CA ILE A 81 -5.15 1.43 -6.14
C ILE A 81 -5.25 1.80 -4.67
N ASP A 82 -6.45 2.18 -4.24
CA ASP A 82 -6.71 2.48 -2.84
C ASP A 82 -6.99 1.20 -2.05
N GLU A 83 -6.61 1.21 -0.77
CA GLU A 83 -6.65 0.06 0.12
C GLU A 83 -5.95 -1.18 -0.48
N ALA A 84 -4.79 -0.93 -1.12
CA ALA A 84 -4.03 -1.95 -1.86
C ALA A 84 -3.70 -3.20 -1.03
N HIS A 85 -3.67 -3.10 0.30
CA HIS A 85 -3.45 -4.24 1.21
C HIS A 85 -4.47 -5.37 1.05
N ARG A 86 -5.61 -5.12 0.40
CA ARG A 86 -6.63 -6.16 0.09
C ARG A 86 -6.15 -7.18 -0.95
N PHE A 87 -5.14 -6.85 -1.75
CA PHE A 87 -4.63 -7.68 -2.86
C PHE A 87 -3.32 -8.41 -2.54
N ARG A 88 -3.09 -8.71 -1.28
CA ARG A 88 -1.90 -9.42 -0.81
C ARG A 88 -1.88 -10.94 -1.11
N ASN A 89 -2.99 -11.50 -1.57
CA ASN A 89 -3.08 -12.92 -1.89
C ASN A 89 -3.11 -13.14 -3.41
N GLU A 90 -2.01 -13.66 -3.96
CA GLU A 90 -1.85 -13.94 -5.39
C GLU A 90 -2.77 -15.06 -5.90
N SER A 91 -3.25 -15.95 -5.05
CA SER A 91 -4.08 -17.10 -5.47
C SER A 91 -5.53 -16.72 -5.80
N THR A 92 -5.91 -15.45 -5.65
CA THR A 92 -7.28 -15.01 -5.90
C THR A 92 -7.49 -14.58 -7.34
N GLN A 93 -8.66 -14.90 -7.91
CA GLN A 93 -9.06 -14.40 -9.23
C GLN A 93 -9.06 -12.87 -9.30
N THR A 94 -9.41 -12.21 -8.19
CA THR A 94 -9.39 -10.75 -8.06
C THR A 94 -7.97 -10.19 -8.25
N TYR A 95 -6.96 -10.85 -7.69
CA TYR A 95 -5.57 -10.45 -7.86
C TYR A 95 -5.11 -10.60 -9.32
N GLU A 96 -5.42 -11.74 -9.97
CA GLU A 96 -5.04 -11.95 -11.37
C GLU A 96 -5.70 -10.92 -12.31
N LYS A 97 -6.95 -10.58 -12.09
CA LYS A 97 -7.64 -9.52 -12.82
C LYS A 97 -6.95 -8.16 -12.62
N LEU A 98 -6.62 -7.83 -11.37
CA LEU A 98 -5.93 -6.59 -11.05
C LEU A 98 -4.55 -6.53 -11.71
N LYS A 99 -3.81 -7.62 -11.71
CA LYS A 99 -2.50 -7.73 -12.38
C LYS A 99 -2.60 -7.49 -13.90
N GLN A 100 -3.65 -7.98 -14.56
CA GLN A 100 -3.92 -7.66 -15.98
C GLN A 100 -4.15 -6.16 -16.16
N VAL A 101 -4.91 -5.51 -15.29
CA VAL A 101 -5.16 -4.07 -15.33
C VAL A 101 -3.88 -3.27 -15.15
N CYS A 102 -2.98 -3.70 -14.26
CA CYS A 102 -1.71 -3.02 -13.95
C CYS A 102 -0.62 -3.22 -15.00
N TRP A 103 -0.73 -4.23 -15.86
CA TRP A 103 0.32 -4.60 -16.79
C TRP A 103 0.76 -3.43 -17.69
N GLY A 104 2.08 -3.16 -17.68
CA GLY A 104 2.68 -2.11 -18.51
C GLY A 104 2.32 -0.67 -18.11
N LYS A 105 1.76 -0.46 -16.93
CA LYS A 105 1.35 0.85 -16.41
C LYS A 105 2.15 1.26 -15.19
N ARG A 106 2.16 2.56 -14.90
CA ARG A 106 2.67 3.08 -13.63
C ARG A 106 1.63 2.82 -12.54
N VAL A 107 2.02 2.14 -11.48
CA VAL A 107 1.12 1.68 -10.42
C VAL A 107 1.41 2.41 -9.11
N ILE A 108 0.40 3.07 -8.57
CA ILE A 108 0.47 3.77 -7.29
C ILE A 108 -0.42 3.03 -6.28
N LEU A 109 0.20 2.33 -5.35
CA LEU A 109 -0.47 1.58 -4.30
C LEU A 109 -0.69 2.47 -3.08
N VAL A 110 -1.94 2.85 -2.85
CA VAL A 110 -2.32 3.72 -1.73
C VAL A 110 -2.75 2.84 -0.56
N SER A 111 -1.97 2.86 0.53
CA SER A 111 -2.29 2.06 1.73
C SER A 111 -1.55 2.61 2.94
N ALA A 112 -2.20 2.65 4.09
CA ALA A 112 -1.55 3.08 5.33
C ALA A 112 -0.53 2.05 5.86
N THR A 113 -0.71 0.77 5.54
CA THR A 113 0.10 -0.34 6.05
C THR A 113 0.50 -1.28 4.92
N PRO A 114 1.62 -1.00 4.21
CA PRO A 114 2.10 -1.88 3.15
C PRO A 114 2.62 -3.21 3.69
N GLN A 115 3.06 -3.24 4.95
CA GLN A 115 3.62 -4.42 5.60
C GLN A 115 2.55 -5.11 6.45
N ASN A 116 2.33 -6.39 6.20
CA ASN A 116 1.35 -7.24 6.85
C ASN A 116 1.99 -8.50 7.47
N ASN A 117 1.24 -9.58 7.57
CA ASN A 117 1.56 -10.75 8.38
C ASN A 117 2.73 -11.58 7.85
N THR A 118 2.91 -11.63 6.53
CA THR A 118 3.94 -12.47 5.91
C THR A 118 4.80 -11.68 4.91
N PRO A 119 6.05 -12.13 4.62
CA PRO A 119 6.86 -11.56 3.54
C PRO A 119 6.16 -11.60 2.18
N TYR A 120 5.40 -12.65 1.89
CA TYR A 120 4.69 -12.80 0.62
C TYR A 120 3.58 -11.76 0.40
N ASP A 121 2.98 -11.21 1.46
CA ASP A 121 1.97 -10.15 1.34
C ASP A 121 2.53 -8.92 0.60
N ILE A 122 3.79 -8.58 0.88
CA ILE A 122 4.47 -7.45 0.21
C ILE A 122 4.89 -7.84 -1.21
N LEU A 123 5.42 -9.06 -1.38
CA LEU A 123 5.81 -9.55 -2.69
C LEU A 123 4.64 -9.49 -3.68
N SER A 124 3.46 -9.96 -3.28
CA SER A 124 2.25 -9.93 -4.11
C SER A 124 1.94 -8.51 -4.59
N LEU A 125 1.99 -7.52 -3.70
CA LEU A 125 1.75 -6.13 -4.06
C LEU A 125 2.81 -5.59 -5.02
N ILE A 126 4.08 -5.92 -4.82
CA ILE A 126 5.19 -5.51 -5.70
C ILE A 126 5.04 -6.15 -7.09
N LYS A 127 4.58 -7.38 -7.17
CA LYS A 127 4.38 -8.10 -8.44
C LYS A 127 3.26 -7.52 -9.33
N LEU A 128 2.48 -6.55 -8.84
CA LEU A 128 1.56 -5.78 -9.67
C LEU A 128 2.29 -4.86 -10.66
N PHE A 129 3.55 -4.47 -10.39
CA PHE A 129 4.34 -3.58 -11.24
C PHE A 129 5.80 -4.02 -11.45
N GLN A 130 6.26 -5.05 -10.75
CA GLN A 130 7.60 -5.62 -10.90
C GLN A 130 7.54 -7.08 -11.34
N LYS A 131 8.55 -7.53 -12.10
CA LYS A 131 8.72 -8.95 -12.42
C LYS A 131 9.38 -9.67 -11.25
N GLY A 132 8.79 -10.76 -10.78
CA GLY A 132 9.27 -11.51 -9.62
C GLY A 132 10.72 -12.03 -9.78
N LYS A 133 11.10 -12.46 -11.00
CA LYS A 133 12.43 -13.04 -11.29
C LYS A 133 13.38 -12.08 -12.03
N ASN A 134 12.92 -10.92 -12.47
CA ASN A 134 13.71 -9.91 -13.17
C ASN A 134 13.31 -8.51 -12.76
N SER A 135 13.54 -8.22 -11.50
CA SER A 135 13.24 -6.93 -10.88
C SER A 135 14.21 -5.83 -11.33
N THR A 136 13.73 -4.59 -11.36
CA THR A 136 14.54 -3.39 -11.59
C THR A 136 15.17 -2.83 -10.32
N LEU A 137 14.89 -3.42 -9.15
CA LEU A 137 15.47 -2.97 -7.89
C LEU A 137 16.99 -3.17 -7.84
N PRO A 138 17.74 -2.21 -7.29
CA PRO A 138 19.19 -2.33 -7.14
C PRO A 138 19.56 -3.57 -6.31
N ASN A 139 20.50 -4.35 -6.83
CA ASN A 139 21.05 -5.55 -6.18
C ASN A 139 20.03 -6.65 -5.84
N LEU A 140 18.81 -6.58 -6.36
CA LEU A 140 17.74 -7.52 -6.05
C LEU A 140 16.98 -7.96 -7.31
N LYS A 141 17.64 -8.72 -8.18
CA LYS A 141 17.08 -9.22 -9.45
C LYS A 141 15.92 -10.20 -9.25
N ASN A 142 16.05 -11.12 -8.28
CA ASN A 142 15.08 -12.17 -8.03
C ASN A 142 14.34 -11.94 -6.70
N LEU A 143 13.20 -11.24 -6.77
CA LEU A 143 12.33 -10.98 -5.63
C LEU A 143 11.74 -12.28 -5.05
N GLU A 144 11.32 -13.21 -5.91
CA GLU A 144 10.72 -14.47 -5.45
C GLU A 144 11.69 -15.26 -4.59
N SER A 145 12.94 -15.39 -5.01
CA SER A 145 13.97 -16.07 -4.22
C SER A 145 14.26 -15.36 -2.91
N TYR A 146 14.35 -14.02 -2.94
CA TYR A 146 14.57 -13.21 -1.73
C TYR A 146 13.45 -13.41 -0.71
N PHE A 147 12.21 -13.23 -1.10
CA PHE A 147 11.08 -13.36 -0.21
C PHE A 147 10.84 -14.80 0.26
N SER A 148 11.12 -15.79 -0.59
CA SER A 148 11.14 -17.22 -0.21
C SER A 148 12.17 -17.50 0.87
N SER A 149 13.37 -16.92 0.79
CA SER A 149 14.38 -17.09 1.82
C SER A 149 13.96 -16.51 3.17
N LEU A 150 13.27 -15.36 3.17
CA LEU A 150 12.71 -14.76 4.38
C LEU A 150 11.57 -15.60 4.98
N GLN A 151 10.73 -16.20 4.14
CA GLN A 151 9.64 -17.06 4.59
C GLN A 151 10.17 -18.36 5.20
N LYS A 152 11.18 -18.99 4.59
CA LYS A 152 11.81 -20.20 5.11
C LYS A 152 12.38 -20.04 6.51
N ARG A 153 12.80 -18.85 6.90
CA ARG A 153 13.27 -18.56 8.26
C ARG A 153 12.17 -18.67 9.32
N LEU A 154 10.90 -18.61 8.92
CA LEU A 154 9.74 -18.77 9.80
C LEU A 154 9.21 -20.21 9.79
N GLU A 155 9.61 -21.02 8.81
CA GLU A 155 9.20 -22.42 8.70
C GLU A 155 9.84 -23.25 9.81
N GLY A 156 9.03 -24.10 10.44
CA GLY A 156 9.49 -24.97 11.54
C GLY A 156 9.52 -24.32 12.92
N ILE A 157 9.20 -23.04 13.04
CA ILE A 157 9.10 -22.34 14.32
C ILE A 157 7.64 -22.28 14.74
N ASP A 158 7.32 -23.01 15.80
CA ASP A 158 5.98 -22.95 16.35
C ASP A 158 5.76 -21.61 17.08
N ARG A 159 4.78 -20.86 16.59
CA ARG A 159 4.41 -19.54 17.12
C ARG A 159 3.97 -19.58 18.59
N LEU A 160 3.40 -20.70 19.06
CA LEU A 160 2.88 -20.82 20.42
C LEU A 160 3.99 -21.18 21.41
N THR A 161 4.90 -22.09 21.04
CA THR A 161 5.97 -22.56 21.92
C THR A 161 7.22 -21.69 21.85
N ASN A 162 7.55 -21.13 20.67
CA ASN A 162 8.76 -20.33 20.43
C ASN A 162 8.45 -18.87 20.06
N PHE A 163 7.51 -18.26 20.78
CA PHE A 163 6.98 -16.92 20.46
C PHE A 163 8.06 -15.84 20.35
N ASN A 164 9.03 -15.80 21.27
CA ASN A 164 10.07 -14.78 21.28
C ASN A 164 11.00 -14.88 20.08
N GLU A 165 11.39 -16.11 19.69
CA GLU A 165 12.19 -16.37 18.51
C GLU A 165 11.42 -16.00 17.23
N TYR A 166 10.17 -16.42 17.12
CA TYR A 166 9.29 -16.07 16.02
C TYR A 166 9.19 -14.55 15.81
N ILE A 167 8.94 -13.78 16.88
CA ILE A 167 8.87 -12.32 16.83
C ILE A 167 10.23 -11.70 16.47
N SER A 168 11.33 -12.25 16.94
CA SER A 168 12.67 -11.77 16.60
C SER A 168 12.92 -11.88 15.08
N ILE A 169 12.59 -13.02 14.48
CA ILE A 169 12.74 -13.25 13.04
C ILE A 169 11.82 -12.35 12.23
N ILE A 170 10.57 -12.15 12.65
CA ILE A 170 9.66 -11.20 11.99
C ILE A 170 10.24 -9.79 12.00
N LYS A 171 10.78 -9.33 13.12
CA LYS A 171 11.41 -7.99 13.23
C LYS A 171 12.61 -7.88 12.29
N GLU A 172 13.45 -8.90 12.24
CA GLU A 172 14.63 -8.91 11.36
C GLU A 172 14.21 -8.95 9.87
N ASN A 173 13.27 -9.82 9.50
CA ASN A 173 12.72 -9.87 8.14
C ASN A 173 12.14 -8.49 7.74
N SER A 174 11.39 -7.85 8.63
CA SER A 174 10.84 -6.53 8.40
C SER A 174 11.92 -5.46 8.19
N LYS A 175 13.01 -5.53 8.96
CA LYS A 175 14.17 -4.64 8.80
C LYS A 175 14.83 -4.85 7.44
N ASN A 176 15.04 -6.10 7.04
CA ASN A 176 15.63 -6.45 5.75
C ASN A 176 14.75 -5.97 4.58
N ILE A 177 13.44 -6.24 4.62
CA ILE A 177 12.50 -5.80 3.59
C ILE A 177 12.50 -4.25 3.48
N ARG A 178 12.54 -3.53 4.58
CA ARG A 178 12.61 -2.06 4.57
C ARG A 178 13.89 -1.56 3.92
N ARG A 179 15.03 -2.15 4.27
CA ARG A 179 16.35 -1.76 3.77
C ARG A 179 16.54 -2.09 2.30
N ASP A 180 16.14 -3.29 1.88
CA ASP A 180 16.50 -3.84 0.57
C ASP A 180 15.44 -3.57 -0.50
N VAL A 181 14.18 -3.37 -0.10
CA VAL A 181 13.05 -3.25 -1.01
C VAL A 181 12.31 -1.93 -0.82
N LEU A 182 11.71 -1.72 0.37
CA LEU A 182 10.76 -0.63 0.57
C LEU A 182 11.39 0.76 0.50
N LYS A 183 12.65 0.93 0.86
CA LYS A 183 13.34 2.24 0.72
C LYS A 183 13.32 2.77 -0.72
N TYR A 184 13.27 1.89 -1.71
CA TYR A 184 13.19 2.26 -3.12
C TYR A 184 11.75 2.52 -3.58
N LEU A 185 10.80 1.77 -3.05
CA LEU A 185 9.43 1.73 -3.52
C LEU A 185 8.45 2.57 -2.69
N ILE A 186 8.78 2.89 -1.42
CA ILE A 186 7.84 3.57 -0.53
C ILE A 186 8.04 5.09 -0.58
N VAL A 187 6.94 5.80 -0.58
CA VAL A 187 6.84 7.23 -0.22
C VAL A 187 5.96 7.28 1.02
N ARG A 188 6.54 7.74 2.13
CA ARG A 188 5.86 7.83 3.41
C ARG A 188 6.24 9.12 4.11
N ARG A 189 5.23 9.78 4.67
CA ARG A 189 5.40 10.89 5.58
C ARG A 189 4.77 10.52 6.91
N THR A 190 5.39 10.96 7.99
CA THR A 190 4.86 10.81 9.33
C THR A 190 4.35 12.17 9.84
N ARG A 191 3.54 12.15 10.89
CA ARG A 191 3.13 13.39 11.57
C ARG A 191 4.33 14.15 12.12
N THR A 192 5.39 13.44 12.51
CA THR A 192 6.64 14.04 12.97
C THR A 192 7.33 14.79 11.84
N ASP A 193 7.44 14.18 10.66
CA ASP A 193 8.03 14.85 9.48
C ASP A 193 7.25 16.12 9.14
N ILE A 194 5.91 16.07 9.19
CA ILE A 194 5.09 17.24 8.90
C ILE A 194 5.27 18.31 9.98
N LYS A 195 5.34 17.94 11.25
CA LYS A 195 5.63 18.88 12.33
C LYS A 195 7.00 19.53 12.12
N GLU A 196 8.03 18.76 11.74
CA GLU A 196 9.39 19.25 11.58
C GLU A 196 9.53 20.21 10.37
N TYR A 197 9.00 19.81 9.21
CA TYR A 197 9.21 20.55 7.96
C TYR A 197 8.16 21.64 7.69
N PHE A 198 6.98 21.58 8.30
CA PHE A 198 5.85 22.48 8.02
C PHE A 198 5.31 23.19 9.26
N THR A 199 6.11 23.30 10.33
CA THR A 199 5.72 23.96 11.59
C THR A 199 5.18 25.37 11.36
N ALA A 200 5.85 26.17 10.54
CA ALA A 200 5.43 27.55 10.27
C ALA A 200 4.04 27.63 9.61
N ASP A 201 3.75 26.74 8.66
CA ASP A 201 2.46 26.65 7.97
C ASP A 201 1.36 26.15 8.90
N LEU A 202 1.66 25.18 9.77
CA LEU A 202 0.73 24.67 10.76
C LEU A 202 0.31 25.78 11.74
N ILE A 203 1.28 26.54 12.26
CA ILE A 203 1.01 27.66 13.17
C ILE A 203 0.18 28.73 12.47
N LYS A 204 0.58 29.15 11.25
CA LYS A 204 -0.13 30.17 10.47
C LYS A 204 -1.59 29.81 10.19
N LYS A 205 -1.88 28.52 9.99
CA LYS A 205 -3.23 28.01 9.72
C LYS A 205 -3.98 27.56 10.97
N GLY A 206 -3.39 27.69 12.17
CA GLY A 206 -4.01 27.26 13.43
C GLY A 206 -4.22 25.73 13.51
N LEU A 207 -3.48 24.95 12.73
CA LEU A 207 -3.63 23.51 12.67
C LEU A 207 -2.75 22.83 13.71
N LYS A 208 -3.34 21.92 14.49
CA LYS A 208 -2.61 21.05 15.44
C LYS A 208 -2.97 19.59 15.18
N PHE A 209 -1.99 18.74 15.21
CA PHE A 209 -2.26 17.30 15.32
C PHE A 209 -2.71 16.98 16.74
N PRO A 210 -3.71 16.09 16.91
CA PRO A 210 -4.09 15.64 18.23
C PRO A 210 -2.93 14.94 18.92
N ASP A 211 -2.78 15.18 20.21
CA ASP A 211 -1.84 14.45 21.04
C ASP A 211 -2.37 13.03 21.26
N ILE A 212 -1.48 12.06 21.17
CA ILE A 212 -1.82 10.64 21.35
C ILE A 212 -1.39 10.25 22.75
N GLU A 213 -2.37 10.03 23.62
CA GLU A 213 -2.10 9.44 24.94
C GLU A 213 -1.70 7.96 24.80
N PRO A 214 -0.91 7.44 25.74
CA PRO A 214 -0.63 6.00 25.79
C PRO A 214 -1.94 5.21 25.88
N PRO A 215 -2.02 4.04 25.21
CA PRO A 215 -3.23 3.22 25.27
C PRO A 215 -3.53 2.82 26.72
N ARG A 216 -4.75 3.07 27.17
CA ARG A 216 -5.23 2.60 28.47
C ARG A 216 -5.72 1.16 28.32
N LYS A 217 -5.21 0.27 29.14
CA LYS A 217 -5.70 -1.10 29.20
C LYS A 217 -7.07 -1.12 29.88
N LEU A 218 -8.10 -1.55 29.16
CA LEU A 218 -9.42 -1.83 29.74
C LEU A 218 -9.50 -3.33 29.99
N TYR A 219 -9.57 -3.69 31.27
CA TYR A 219 -9.80 -5.07 31.69
C TYR A 219 -11.30 -5.26 31.88
N TYR A 220 -11.87 -6.27 31.26
CA TYR A 220 -13.25 -6.70 31.53
C TYR A 220 -13.26 -8.22 31.74
N GLN A 221 -14.13 -8.67 32.62
CA GLN A 221 -14.37 -10.09 32.83
C GLN A 221 -15.63 -10.47 32.03
N PHE A 222 -15.55 -11.57 31.31
CA PHE A 222 -16.72 -12.15 30.68
C PHE A 222 -17.62 -12.78 31.75
N ASP A 223 -18.92 -12.76 31.54
CA ASP A 223 -19.87 -13.54 32.32
C ASP A 223 -19.56 -15.02 32.14
N LYS A 224 -19.83 -15.84 33.20
CA LYS A 224 -19.63 -17.31 33.17
C LYS A 224 -20.29 -18.03 32.00
N LYS A 225 -21.22 -17.39 31.28
CA LYS A 225 -21.86 -17.91 30.05
C LYS A 225 -21.09 -17.64 28.78
N THR A 226 -20.09 -16.76 28.81
CA THR A 226 -19.29 -16.35 27.64
C THR A 226 -17.90 -17.00 27.66
N ASP A 227 -17.51 -17.61 28.77
CA ASP A 227 -16.24 -18.32 28.96
C ASP A 227 -16.31 -19.82 28.64
N SER A 228 -17.40 -20.30 28.02
CA SER A 228 -17.62 -21.72 27.66
C SER A 228 -17.52 -21.97 26.16
#